data_0e42c292bd9043a6ebcb1dbce86932fd
#
_entry.id   0e42c292bd9043a6ebcb1dbce86932fd
#
_cell.length_a   1.000
_cell.length_b   1.000
_cell.length_c   1.000
_cell.angle_alpha   90.00
_cell.angle_beta   90.00
_cell.angle_gamma   90.00
#
_symmetry.space_group_name_H-M   'P 1'
#
loop_
_entity.id
_entity.type
_entity.pdbx_description
1 polymer ?
#
loop_
_entity_poly.entity_id
_entity_poly.type
_entity_poly.pdbx_seq_one_letter_code
_entity_poly.pdbx_strand_id
1 'polypeptide(L)'
;MSAIAEPIPQLVHDDVLARRNALVLACAQALAGGNNTVIVSTSSIIGAVLAPDKGLATLPITFMVFGMWMGTLPVGALARRYGRRYALQTGSLFGILSGLISYTAVMQGSFGMLLAGTFCGGLYAAAHQSYRFAAADTASDRFRARAVSYVLAGGIFAAIIGPQLVIWTQGLMAPHLFAASFLGQSACALIAAIVLQFVRIPQLVPQPHHQVRPLPAILRQPRFIVAAACGMAAYAMMNMVMTSAPLAMVGCGHSVTDATLGIQWHVLGMYAPSFLTGALIVRFGVVRITFIGLALIGVCAAVGISGITVAHFWTALVLLGVGWNLAFIGATTMVTRCYRPQERTKVQSFNDFIIFGSMAISSFSSGQMLDHLGWQAINEAIFPVIFIAGAMLVWLVMRRRAVEV
;
A
#
# COMPACT_ATOMS: atom_id res chain seq x y z
N MET A 1 -20.70 -45.80 27.54
CA MET A 1 -21.37 -44.49 27.19
C MET A 1 -20.42 -43.75 26.28
N SER A 2 -20.66 -43.83 24.98
CA SER A 2 -19.89 -43.10 23.94
C SER A 2 -20.31 -41.65 23.98
N ALA A 3 -19.37 -40.73 24.32
CA ALA A 3 -19.58 -39.31 24.21
C ALA A 3 -19.67 -39.00 22.72
N ILE A 4 -20.85 -38.64 22.26
CA ILE A 4 -21.10 -38.08 20.92
C ILE A 4 -20.38 -36.74 20.90
N ALA A 5 -19.25 -36.68 20.17
CA ALA A 5 -18.58 -35.43 19.90
C ALA A 5 -19.55 -34.52 19.15
N GLU A 6 -19.93 -33.39 19.76
CA GLU A 6 -20.72 -32.37 19.07
C GLU A 6 -20.02 -31.96 17.78
N PRO A 7 -20.72 -31.86 16.65
CA PRO A 7 -20.11 -31.46 15.40
C PRO A 7 -19.57 -30.02 15.56
N ILE A 8 -18.27 -29.86 15.36
CA ILE A 8 -17.59 -28.55 15.30
C ILE A 8 -18.39 -27.69 14.32
N PRO A 9 -18.88 -26.49 14.72
CA PRO A 9 -19.60 -25.63 13.81
C PRO A 9 -18.70 -25.31 12.61
N GLN A 10 -18.97 -25.96 11.49
CA GLN A 10 -18.36 -25.59 10.21
C GLN A 10 -18.76 -24.16 9.93
N LEU A 11 -17.77 -23.30 9.65
CA LEU A 11 -18.04 -21.97 9.10
C LEU A 11 -18.95 -22.16 7.89
N VAL A 12 -20.21 -21.80 8.02
CA VAL A 12 -21.15 -21.81 6.90
C VAL A 12 -20.65 -20.72 5.94
N HIS A 13 -19.95 -21.15 4.88
CA HIS A 13 -19.55 -20.23 3.82
C HIS A 13 -20.81 -19.74 3.11
N ASP A 14 -21.13 -18.47 3.29
CA ASP A 14 -22.24 -17.79 2.65
C ASP A 14 -21.71 -16.84 1.57
N ASP A 15 -21.71 -17.30 0.33
CA ASP A 15 -21.22 -16.51 -0.79
C ASP A 15 -22.13 -15.30 -1.10
N VAL A 16 -23.40 -15.29 -0.69
CA VAL A 16 -24.30 -14.12 -0.80
C VAL A 16 -23.84 -13.04 0.18
N LEU A 17 -23.61 -13.44 1.45
CA LEU A 17 -23.07 -12.54 2.47
C LEU A 17 -21.66 -12.07 2.10
N ALA A 18 -20.79 -12.96 1.61
CA ALA A 18 -19.44 -12.64 1.16
C ALA A 18 -19.45 -11.62 0.02
N ARG A 19 -20.33 -11.78 -0.98
CA ARG A 19 -20.49 -10.81 -2.07
C ARG A 19 -20.94 -9.44 -1.55
N ARG A 20 -21.93 -9.41 -0.66
CA ARG A 20 -22.41 -8.17 -0.04
C ARG A 20 -21.28 -7.49 0.74
N ASN A 21 -20.57 -8.22 1.60
CA ASN A 21 -19.44 -7.69 2.37
C ASN A 21 -18.33 -7.16 1.45
N ALA A 22 -18.00 -7.90 0.37
CA ALA A 22 -16.97 -7.48 -0.59
C ALA A 22 -17.35 -6.16 -1.30
N LEU A 23 -18.62 -5.96 -1.67
CA LEU A 23 -19.08 -4.70 -2.28
C LEU A 23 -19.05 -3.54 -1.28
N VAL A 24 -19.49 -3.74 -0.04
CA VAL A 24 -19.41 -2.73 1.02
C VAL A 24 -17.96 -2.35 1.29
N LEU A 25 -17.06 -3.34 1.38
CA LEU A 25 -15.64 -3.11 1.57
C LEU A 25 -14.97 -2.46 0.35
N ALA A 26 -15.45 -2.73 -0.88
CA ALA A 26 -14.98 -2.05 -2.09
C ALA A 26 -15.33 -0.55 -2.07
N CYS A 27 -16.55 -0.20 -1.65
CA CYS A 27 -16.94 1.20 -1.46
C CYS A 27 -16.09 1.88 -0.37
N ALA A 28 -15.89 1.21 0.76
CA ALA A 28 -15.03 1.71 1.82
C ALA A 28 -13.56 1.85 1.34
N GLN A 29 -13.07 0.92 0.51
CA GLN A 29 -11.71 0.97 -0.07
C GLN A 29 -11.54 2.16 -1.02
N ALA A 30 -12.55 2.48 -1.82
CA ALA A 30 -12.53 3.65 -2.70
C ALA A 30 -12.31 4.95 -1.91
N LEU A 31 -13.01 5.11 -0.80
CA LEU A 31 -12.91 6.28 0.07
C LEU A 31 -11.61 6.28 0.90
N ALA A 32 -11.27 5.14 1.51
CA ALA A 32 -10.07 5.01 2.34
C ALA A 32 -8.77 5.13 1.55
N GLY A 33 -8.71 4.55 0.35
CA GLY A 33 -7.56 4.70 -0.54
C GLY A 33 -7.38 6.13 -1.03
N GLY A 34 -8.48 6.86 -1.23
CA GLY A 34 -8.46 8.30 -1.53
C GLY A 34 -7.76 9.13 -0.44
N ASN A 35 -7.95 8.75 0.84
CA ASN A 35 -7.24 9.38 1.96
C ASN A 35 -5.71 9.32 1.81
N ASN A 36 -5.15 8.16 1.47
CA ASN A 36 -3.71 8.02 1.24
C ASN A 36 -3.23 8.89 0.08
N THR A 37 -4.01 8.93 -1.00
CA THR A 37 -3.65 9.68 -2.20
C THR A 37 -3.65 11.19 -1.92
N VAL A 38 -4.59 11.69 -1.09
CA VAL A 38 -4.57 13.10 -0.63
C VAL A 38 -3.27 13.39 0.10
N ILE A 39 -2.89 12.58 1.09
CA ILE A 39 -1.65 12.79 1.86
C ILE A 39 -0.43 12.79 0.94
N VAL A 40 -0.30 11.80 0.05
CA VAL A 40 0.86 11.68 -0.84
C VAL A 40 0.94 12.86 -1.82
N SER A 41 -0.19 13.32 -2.36
CA SER A 41 -0.22 14.42 -3.33
C SER A 41 0.08 15.79 -2.72
N THR A 42 -0.19 15.98 -1.42
CA THR A 42 -0.15 17.32 -0.80
C THR A 42 0.95 17.48 0.24
N SER A 43 1.25 16.42 1.01
CA SER A 43 2.01 16.58 2.25
C SER A 43 3.49 16.91 2.03
N SER A 44 4.12 16.47 0.93
CA SER A 44 5.49 16.86 0.62
C SER A 44 5.59 18.33 0.20
N ILE A 45 4.57 18.83 -0.52
CA ILE A 45 4.49 20.24 -0.94
C ILE A 45 4.30 21.14 0.29
N ILE A 46 3.37 20.77 1.18
CA ILE A 46 3.16 21.50 2.45
C ILE A 46 4.40 21.37 3.35
N GLY A 47 5.01 20.19 3.38
CA GLY A 47 6.24 19.94 4.12
C GLY A 47 7.38 20.87 3.68
N ALA A 48 7.52 21.12 2.37
CA ALA A 48 8.53 22.06 1.86
C ALA A 48 8.29 23.52 2.30
N VAL A 49 7.05 23.87 2.66
CA VAL A 49 6.70 25.21 3.17
C VAL A 49 6.86 25.30 4.68
N LEU A 50 6.47 24.25 5.43
CA LEU A 50 6.39 24.26 6.89
C LEU A 50 7.62 23.67 7.59
N ALA A 51 8.41 22.84 6.91
CA ALA A 51 9.58 22.21 7.53
C ALA A 51 10.69 23.25 7.82
N PRO A 52 11.40 23.10 8.93
CA PRO A 52 12.54 23.97 9.25
C PRO A 52 13.73 23.74 8.28
N ASP A 53 13.79 22.59 7.65
CA ASP A 53 14.81 22.18 6.69
C ASP A 53 14.12 21.52 5.47
N LYS A 54 14.55 21.89 4.25
CA LYS A 54 13.98 21.37 2.99
C LYS A 54 14.15 19.86 2.83
N GLY A 55 15.23 19.29 3.36
CA GLY A 55 15.44 17.85 3.38
C GLY A 55 14.38 17.08 4.18
N LEU A 56 13.63 17.77 5.05
CA LEU A 56 12.52 17.20 5.83
C LEU A 56 11.15 17.34 5.13
N ALA A 57 11.09 17.90 3.91
CA ALA A 57 9.83 18.15 3.19
C ALA A 57 8.98 16.89 3.01
N THR A 58 9.59 15.72 2.86
CA THR A 58 8.90 14.43 2.68
C THR A 58 8.60 13.71 4.01
N LEU A 59 9.05 14.24 5.16
CA LEU A 59 8.87 13.63 6.47
C LEU A 59 7.39 13.36 6.83
N PRO A 60 6.40 14.19 6.43
CA PRO A 60 4.99 13.87 6.63
C PRO A 60 4.57 12.55 5.98
N ILE A 61 5.06 12.23 4.78
CA ILE A 61 4.78 10.95 4.11
C ILE A 61 5.50 9.81 4.85
N THR A 62 6.73 10.05 5.32
CA THR A 62 7.46 9.07 6.16
C THR A 62 6.68 8.73 7.43
N PHE A 63 6.08 9.74 8.10
CA PHE A 63 5.24 9.53 9.28
C PHE A 63 3.96 8.76 8.96
N MET A 64 3.35 8.97 7.78
CA MET A 64 2.25 8.14 7.31
C MET A 64 2.68 6.67 7.16
N VAL A 65 3.81 6.42 6.50
CA VAL A 65 4.32 5.04 6.30
C VAL A 65 4.69 4.40 7.63
N PHE A 66 5.30 5.16 8.53
CA PHE A 66 5.62 4.72 9.89
C PHE A 66 4.36 4.38 10.70
N GLY A 67 3.31 5.22 10.61
CA GLY A 67 2.00 4.95 11.20
C GLY A 67 1.36 3.67 10.64
N MET A 68 1.47 3.44 9.32
CA MET A 68 0.99 2.21 8.69
C MET A 68 1.76 0.98 9.19
N TRP A 69 3.07 1.07 9.29
CA TRP A 69 3.93 0.00 9.81
C TRP A 69 3.57 -0.33 11.27
N MET A 70 3.52 0.68 12.14
CA MET A 70 3.15 0.50 13.53
C MET A 70 1.70 0.03 13.73
N GLY A 71 0.77 0.48 12.90
CA GLY A 71 -0.65 0.12 12.96
C GLY A 71 -0.97 -1.33 12.60
N THR A 72 -0.09 -2.00 11.84
CA THR A 72 -0.35 -3.35 11.33
C THR A 72 -0.61 -4.37 12.44
N LEU A 73 0.19 -4.38 13.49
CA LEU A 73 0.04 -5.31 14.63
C LEU A 73 -1.18 -4.98 15.52
N PRO A 74 -1.40 -3.71 15.95
CA PRO A 74 -2.59 -3.32 16.71
C PRO A 74 -3.90 -3.61 15.99
N VAL A 75 -4.01 -3.30 14.69
CA VAL A 75 -5.20 -3.61 13.89
C VAL A 75 -5.51 -5.11 13.90
N GLY A 76 -4.49 -5.95 13.72
CA GLY A 76 -4.62 -7.39 13.82
C GLY A 76 -5.05 -7.86 15.22
N ALA A 77 -4.52 -7.26 16.28
CA ALA A 77 -4.88 -7.57 17.66
C ALA A 77 -6.33 -7.15 17.98
N LEU A 78 -6.75 -5.95 17.56
CA LEU A 78 -8.13 -5.49 17.71
C LEU A 78 -9.11 -6.42 16.95
N ALA A 79 -8.76 -6.80 15.72
CA ALA A 79 -9.59 -7.69 14.91
C ALA A 79 -9.79 -9.07 15.57
N ARG A 80 -8.75 -9.61 16.24
CA ARG A 80 -8.86 -10.86 16.99
C ARG A 80 -9.70 -10.73 18.25
N ARG A 81 -9.55 -9.62 18.99
CA ARG A 81 -10.18 -9.44 20.32
C ARG A 81 -11.64 -8.97 20.22
N TYR A 82 -11.92 -8.02 19.33
CA TYR A 82 -13.21 -7.33 19.23
C TYR A 82 -13.92 -7.56 17.90
N GLY A 83 -13.29 -8.31 16.97
CA GLY A 83 -13.83 -8.60 15.64
C GLY A 83 -13.36 -7.61 14.56
N ARG A 84 -13.46 -8.07 13.32
CA ARG A 84 -12.99 -7.30 12.14
C ARG A 84 -13.66 -5.92 12.04
N ARG A 85 -14.98 -5.87 12.17
CA ARG A 85 -15.73 -4.61 12.03
C ARG A 85 -15.25 -3.54 12.99
N TYR A 86 -15.01 -3.90 14.26
CA TYR A 86 -14.50 -2.96 15.26
C TYR A 86 -13.12 -2.41 14.88
N ALA A 87 -12.20 -3.27 14.47
CA ALA A 87 -10.86 -2.86 14.05
C ALA A 87 -10.90 -1.91 12.84
N LEU A 88 -11.76 -2.19 11.86
CA LEU A 88 -11.92 -1.35 10.67
C LEU A 88 -12.50 0.03 11.01
N GLN A 89 -13.46 0.10 11.91
CA GLN A 89 -14.05 1.36 12.37
C GLN A 89 -13.09 2.21 13.19
N THR A 90 -12.30 1.58 14.07
CA THR A 90 -11.23 2.26 14.79
C THR A 90 -10.23 2.87 13.82
N GLY A 91 -9.90 2.15 12.74
CA GLY A 91 -9.08 2.71 11.66
C GLY A 91 -9.71 3.96 11.04
N SER A 92 -11.00 3.93 10.72
CA SER A 92 -11.69 5.10 10.13
C SER A 92 -11.71 6.32 11.06
N LEU A 93 -11.77 6.12 12.39
CA LEU A 93 -11.62 7.20 13.34
C LEU A 93 -10.26 7.89 13.21
N PHE A 94 -9.17 7.13 13.06
CA PHE A 94 -7.85 7.70 12.78
C PHE A 94 -7.81 8.42 11.43
N GLY A 95 -8.58 7.98 10.43
CA GLY A 95 -8.72 8.69 9.15
C GLY A 95 -9.38 10.06 9.30
N ILE A 96 -10.44 10.16 10.11
CA ILE A 96 -11.12 11.43 10.43
C ILE A 96 -10.15 12.36 11.18
N LEU A 97 -9.49 11.85 12.22
CA LEU A 97 -8.51 12.60 13.00
C LEU A 97 -7.35 13.08 12.14
N SER A 98 -6.87 12.25 11.21
CA SER A 98 -5.81 12.60 10.25
C SER A 98 -6.14 13.87 9.48
N GLY A 99 -7.31 13.93 8.87
CA GLY A 99 -7.69 15.10 8.09
C GLY A 99 -7.92 16.33 8.97
N LEU A 100 -8.57 16.20 10.14
CA LEU A 100 -8.81 17.33 11.05
C LEU A 100 -7.51 17.89 11.63
N ILE A 101 -6.58 17.04 12.05
CA ILE A 101 -5.27 17.45 12.56
C ILE A 101 -4.44 18.10 11.45
N SER A 102 -4.43 17.52 10.23
CA SER A 102 -3.70 18.08 9.10
C SER A 102 -4.32 19.41 8.64
N TYR A 103 -5.64 19.56 8.69
CA TYR A 103 -6.32 20.85 8.47
C TYR A 103 -5.84 21.91 9.47
N THR A 104 -5.89 21.60 10.76
CA THR A 104 -5.42 22.54 11.80
C THR A 104 -3.93 22.84 11.68
N ALA A 105 -3.13 21.86 11.26
CA ALA A 105 -1.70 22.03 10.98
C ALA A 105 -1.44 23.07 9.91
N VAL A 106 -2.19 23.01 8.80
CA VAL A 106 -2.09 24.00 7.72
C VAL A 106 -2.56 25.38 8.16
N MET A 107 -3.68 25.45 8.88
CA MET A 107 -4.22 26.74 9.39
C MET A 107 -3.29 27.43 10.37
N GLN A 108 -2.54 26.67 11.18
CA GLN A 108 -1.62 27.21 12.20
C GLN A 108 -0.15 27.26 11.73
N GLY A 109 0.16 26.77 10.52
CA GLY A 109 1.53 26.69 10.03
C GLY A 109 2.42 25.73 10.85
N SER A 110 1.84 24.68 11.44
CA SER A 110 2.55 23.78 12.37
C SER A 110 3.02 22.50 11.67
N PHE A 111 4.34 22.37 11.46
CA PHE A 111 4.94 21.16 10.90
C PHE A 111 4.73 19.93 11.79
N GLY A 112 4.89 20.06 13.12
CA GLY A 112 4.69 18.96 14.06
C GLY A 112 3.27 18.40 14.06
N MET A 113 2.26 19.28 13.94
CA MET A 113 0.87 18.84 13.80
C MET A 113 0.63 18.13 12.45
N LEU A 114 1.29 18.55 11.38
CA LEU A 114 1.20 17.86 10.09
C LEU A 114 1.76 16.43 10.19
N LEU A 115 2.88 16.24 10.88
CA LEU A 115 3.44 14.91 11.15
C LEU A 115 2.48 14.03 11.95
N ALA A 116 1.84 14.58 12.99
CA ALA A 116 0.85 13.85 13.79
C ALA A 116 -0.39 13.48 12.97
N GLY A 117 -0.88 14.40 12.12
CA GLY A 117 -2.00 14.16 11.23
C GLY A 117 -1.71 13.05 10.21
N THR A 118 -0.56 13.09 9.55
CA THR A 118 -0.16 12.06 8.57
C THR A 118 0.13 10.71 9.24
N PHE A 119 0.67 10.69 10.46
CA PHE A 119 0.82 9.46 11.26
C PHE A 119 -0.55 8.79 11.52
N CYS A 120 -1.56 9.55 11.92
CA CYS A 120 -2.93 9.05 12.05
C CYS A 120 -3.46 8.50 10.72
N GLY A 121 -3.15 9.17 9.59
CA GLY A 121 -3.46 8.67 8.26
C GLY A 121 -2.81 7.30 7.97
N GLY A 122 -1.60 7.09 8.48
CA GLY A 122 -0.91 5.81 8.41
C GLY A 122 -1.61 4.71 9.22
N LEU A 123 -2.06 5.00 10.44
CA LEU A 123 -2.86 4.05 11.24
C LEU A 123 -4.15 3.65 10.50
N TYR A 124 -4.80 4.60 9.84
CA TYR A 124 -5.95 4.31 8.97
C TYR A 124 -5.55 3.44 7.78
N ALA A 125 -4.41 3.73 7.16
CA ALA A 125 -3.88 2.93 6.05
C ALA A 125 -3.67 1.47 6.45
N ALA A 126 -3.13 1.19 7.64
CA ALA A 126 -2.99 -0.17 8.17
C ALA A 126 -4.34 -0.90 8.27
N ALA A 127 -5.39 -0.21 8.70
CA ALA A 127 -6.73 -0.79 8.82
C ALA A 127 -7.34 -1.11 7.44
N HIS A 128 -7.30 -0.16 6.48
CA HIS A 128 -7.91 -0.40 5.17
C HIS A 128 -7.15 -1.45 4.33
N GLN A 129 -5.84 -1.62 4.54
CA GLN A 129 -5.10 -2.73 3.93
C GLN A 129 -5.68 -4.11 4.31
N SER A 130 -6.38 -4.22 5.43
CA SER A 130 -7.02 -5.46 5.86
C SER A 130 -8.40 -5.72 5.24
N TYR A 131 -9.00 -4.77 4.50
CA TYR A 131 -10.33 -4.93 3.88
C TYR A 131 -10.40 -6.13 2.94
N ARG A 132 -9.34 -6.37 2.15
CA ARG A 132 -9.24 -7.53 1.25
C ARG A 132 -9.28 -8.87 2.00
N PHE A 133 -8.71 -8.92 3.21
CA PHE A 133 -8.76 -10.12 4.04
C PHE A 133 -10.13 -10.28 4.68
N ALA A 134 -10.73 -9.17 5.14
CA ALA A 134 -12.07 -9.14 5.68
C ALA A 134 -13.13 -9.63 4.67
N ALA A 135 -12.98 -9.27 3.38
CA ALA A 135 -13.83 -9.77 2.31
C ALA A 135 -13.68 -11.28 2.07
N ALA A 136 -12.48 -11.81 2.29
CA ALA A 136 -12.17 -13.22 2.11
C ALA A 136 -12.66 -14.13 3.26
N ASP A 137 -12.89 -13.56 4.46
CA ASP A 137 -13.17 -14.33 5.67
C ASP A 137 -14.50 -15.10 5.61
N THR A 138 -15.52 -14.58 4.91
CA THR A 138 -16.84 -15.21 4.78
C THR A 138 -17.05 -15.96 3.46
N ALA A 139 -16.08 -15.90 2.56
CA ALA A 139 -16.17 -16.43 1.21
C ALA A 139 -15.77 -17.92 1.16
N SER A 140 -16.50 -18.72 0.35
CA SER A 140 -16.05 -20.07 -0.03
C SER A 140 -14.73 -20.01 -0.79
N ASP A 141 -14.03 -21.15 -0.89
CA ASP A 141 -12.76 -21.23 -1.62
C ASP A 141 -12.92 -20.82 -3.10
N ARG A 142 -14.10 -21.09 -3.70
CA ARG A 142 -14.43 -20.71 -5.08
C ARG A 142 -14.66 -19.21 -5.25
N PHE A 143 -15.23 -18.54 -4.23
CA PHE A 143 -15.58 -17.12 -4.30
C PHE A 143 -14.51 -16.20 -3.70
N ARG A 144 -13.61 -16.73 -2.87
CA ARG A 144 -12.58 -15.96 -2.14
C ARG A 144 -11.76 -15.03 -3.02
N ALA A 145 -11.27 -15.53 -4.16
CA ALA A 145 -10.50 -14.71 -5.09
C ALA A 145 -11.34 -13.55 -5.69
N ARG A 146 -12.62 -13.80 -5.98
CA ARG A 146 -13.53 -12.76 -6.49
C ARG A 146 -13.84 -11.71 -5.43
N ALA A 147 -14.04 -12.11 -4.16
CA ALA A 147 -14.29 -11.19 -3.06
C ALA A 147 -13.10 -10.22 -2.86
N VAL A 148 -11.87 -10.74 -2.91
CA VAL A 148 -10.66 -9.91 -2.86
C VAL A 148 -10.58 -8.96 -4.06
N SER A 149 -10.90 -9.45 -5.28
CA SER A 149 -10.88 -8.64 -6.50
C SER A 149 -11.88 -7.48 -6.45
N TYR A 150 -13.05 -7.65 -5.86
CA TYR A 150 -14.01 -6.55 -5.69
C TYR A 150 -13.44 -5.45 -4.79
N VAL A 151 -12.77 -5.79 -3.70
CA VAL A 151 -12.11 -4.79 -2.83
C VAL A 151 -10.99 -4.07 -3.57
N LEU A 152 -10.16 -4.80 -4.33
CA LEU A 152 -9.08 -4.19 -5.13
C LEU A 152 -9.63 -3.26 -6.22
N ALA A 153 -10.82 -3.57 -6.79
CA ALA A 153 -11.49 -2.67 -7.72
C ALA A 153 -11.84 -1.31 -7.08
N GLY A 154 -12.16 -1.29 -5.77
CA GLY A 154 -12.31 -0.05 -5.01
C GLY A 154 -11.06 0.84 -5.05
N GLY A 155 -9.87 0.25 -5.15
CA GLY A 155 -8.60 0.98 -5.30
C GLY A 155 -8.51 1.81 -6.59
N ILE A 156 -9.16 1.38 -7.68
CA ILE A 156 -9.23 2.16 -8.92
C ILE A 156 -10.03 3.45 -8.71
N PHE A 157 -11.15 3.36 -8.00
CA PHE A 157 -11.93 4.55 -7.65
C PHE A 157 -11.18 5.44 -6.67
N ALA A 158 -10.42 4.87 -5.73
CA ALA A 158 -9.54 5.61 -4.83
C ALA A 158 -8.50 6.44 -5.61
N ALA A 159 -7.95 5.88 -6.69
CA ALA A 159 -7.00 6.56 -7.57
C ALA A 159 -7.59 7.80 -8.26
N ILE A 160 -8.91 7.89 -8.36
CA ILE A 160 -9.61 9.05 -8.92
C ILE A 160 -10.08 9.97 -7.80
N ILE A 161 -10.76 9.45 -6.79
CA ILE A 161 -11.39 10.25 -5.72
C ILE A 161 -10.37 11.14 -5.00
N GLY A 162 -9.23 10.58 -4.60
CA GLY A 162 -8.22 11.35 -3.85
C GLY A 162 -7.64 12.54 -4.64
N PRO A 163 -7.04 12.31 -5.82
CA PRO A 163 -6.49 13.38 -6.63
C PRO A 163 -7.53 14.41 -7.06
N GLN A 164 -8.72 13.98 -7.48
CA GLN A 164 -9.77 14.93 -7.88
C GLN A 164 -10.25 15.77 -6.70
N LEU A 165 -10.35 15.17 -5.49
CA LEU A 165 -10.62 15.90 -4.28
C LEU A 165 -9.58 17.03 -4.05
N VAL A 166 -8.28 16.72 -4.20
CA VAL A 166 -7.21 17.71 -4.08
C VAL A 166 -7.36 18.80 -5.15
N ILE A 167 -7.51 18.43 -6.42
CA ILE A 167 -7.61 19.39 -7.54
C ILE A 167 -8.75 20.37 -7.34
N TRP A 168 -9.93 19.89 -6.91
CA TRP A 168 -11.11 20.74 -6.73
C TRP A 168 -11.07 21.59 -5.45
N THR A 169 -10.30 21.17 -4.43
CA THR A 169 -10.36 21.82 -3.11
C THR A 169 -9.08 22.54 -2.71
N GLN A 170 -7.96 22.35 -3.43
CA GLN A 170 -6.64 22.87 -3.02
C GLN A 170 -6.61 24.40 -2.77
N GLY A 171 -7.39 25.18 -3.52
CA GLY A 171 -7.43 26.65 -3.43
C GLY A 171 -8.66 27.23 -2.74
N LEU A 172 -9.63 26.41 -2.28
CA LEU A 172 -10.90 26.91 -1.73
C LEU A 172 -10.75 27.74 -0.45
N MET A 173 -9.65 27.58 0.28
CA MET A 173 -9.38 28.28 1.53
C MET A 173 -8.08 29.11 1.45
N ALA A 174 -7.82 29.74 0.28
CA ALA A 174 -6.66 30.61 0.13
C ALA A 174 -6.64 31.70 1.24
N PRO A 175 -5.45 32.03 1.80
CA PRO A 175 -4.11 31.61 1.38
C PRO A 175 -3.65 30.23 1.86
N HIS A 176 -4.47 29.53 2.65
CA HIS A 176 -4.15 28.23 3.24
C HIS A 176 -4.39 27.09 2.23
N LEU A 177 -3.44 26.91 1.31
CA LEU A 177 -3.53 25.84 0.31
C LEU A 177 -3.70 24.46 0.95
N PHE A 178 -4.55 23.61 0.36
CA PHE A 178 -4.89 22.26 0.78
C PHE A 178 -5.68 22.12 2.09
N ALA A 179 -5.97 23.19 2.83
CA ALA A 179 -6.76 23.10 4.06
C ALA A 179 -8.13 22.43 3.79
N ALA A 180 -8.85 22.85 2.76
CA ALA A 180 -10.11 22.23 2.36
C ALA A 180 -9.94 20.78 1.88
N SER A 181 -8.80 20.41 1.30
CA SER A 181 -8.51 19.03 0.89
C SER A 181 -8.46 18.07 2.09
N PHE A 182 -7.89 18.50 3.21
CA PHE A 182 -7.87 17.73 4.43
C PHE A 182 -9.24 17.61 5.12
N LEU A 183 -10.09 18.62 5.03
CA LEU A 183 -11.50 18.52 5.45
C LEU A 183 -12.26 17.52 4.59
N GLY A 184 -12.07 17.55 3.27
CA GLY A 184 -12.62 16.58 2.33
C GLY A 184 -12.13 15.16 2.62
N GLN A 185 -10.85 15.00 2.99
CA GLN A 185 -10.27 13.74 3.45
C GLN A 185 -10.99 13.20 4.69
N SER A 186 -11.24 14.07 5.70
CA SER A 186 -12.02 13.69 6.89
C SER A 186 -13.45 13.27 6.55
N ALA A 187 -14.11 13.98 5.64
CA ALA A 187 -15.44 13.64 5.16
C ALA A 187 -15.47 12.26 4.48
N CYS A 188 -14.49 11.96 3.61
CA CYS A 188 -14.35 10.64 3.01
C CYS A 188 -14.16 9.53 4.06
N ALA A 189 -13.34 9.77 5.10
CA ALA A 189 -13.13 8.81 6.18
C ALA A 189 -14.41 8.61 7.02
N LEU A 190 -15.18 9.67 7.27
CA LEU A 190 -16.48 9.60 7.95
C LEU A 190 -17.49 8.78 7.12
N ILE A 191 -17.59 9.04 5.82
CA ILE A 191 -18.48 8.26 4.93
C ILE A 191 -18.03 6.80 4.90
N ALA A 192 -16.73 6.52 4.85
CA ALA A 192 -16.20 5.16 4.94
C ALA A 192 -16.59 4.47 6.27
N ALA A 193 -16.52 5.19 7.40
CA ALA A 193 -16.97 4.68 8.70
C ALA A 193 -18.46 4.32 8.70
N ILE A 194 -19.30 5.15 8.07
CA ILE A 194 -20.75 4.87 7.91
C ILE A 194 -20.96 3.64 7.03
N VAL A 195 -20.26 3.54 5.90
CA VAL A 195 -20.33 2.38 4.99
C VAL A 195 -19.92 1.10 5.70
N LEU A 196 -18.88 1.13 6.53
CA LEU A 196 -18.41 -0.02 7.30
C LEU A 196 -19.41 -0.52 8.35
N GLN A 197 -20.45 0.27 8.73
CA GLN A 197 -21.54 -0.20 9.58
C GLN A 197 -22.33 -1.35 8.94
N PHE A 198 -22.35 -1.42 7.63
CA PHE A 198 -23.08 -2.45 6.88
C PHE A 198 -22.30 -3.76 6.71
N VAL A 199 -21.02 -3.81 7.13
CA VAL A 199 -20.21 -5.04 7.10
C VAL A 199 -20.68 -6.01 8.19
N ARG A 200 -20.91 -7.28 7.82
CA ARG A 200 -21.32 -8.37 8.71
C ARG A 200 -20.33 -9.51 8.63
N ILE A 201 -19.30 -9.50 9.46
CA ILE A 201 -18.30 -10.57 9.54
C ILE A 201 -18.43 -11.24 10.89
N PRO A 202 -18.77 -12.56 10.94
CA PRO A 202 -18.76 -13.33 12.18
C PRO A 202 -17.37 -13.31 12.83
N GLN A 203 -17.33 -13.35 14.15
CA GLN A 203 -16.06 -13.53 14.86
C GLN A 203 -15.50 -14.91 14.55
N LEU A 204 -14.26 -14.96 14.11
CA LEU A 204 -13.57 -16.21 13.88
C LEU A 204 -13.24 -16.86 15.23
N VAL A 205 -13.72 -18.09 15.44
CA VAL A 205 -13.34 -18.90 16.60
C VAL A 205 -11.85 -19.25 16.44
N PRO A 206 -11.01 -19.05 17.48
CA PRO A 206 -9.60 -19.43 17.42
C PRO A 206 -9.49 -20.95 17.14
N GLN A 207 -8.82 -21.31 16.07
CA GLN A 207 -8.54 -22.71 15.77
C GLN A 207 -7.46 -23.26 16.71
N PRO A 208 -7.56 -24.54 17.17
CA PRO A 208 -6.52 -25.17 18.00
C PRO A 208 -5.15 -25.13 17.33
N HIS A 209 -4.12 -24.92 18.13
CA HIS A 209 -2.73 -24.84 17.67
C HIS A 209 -2.24 -26.22 17.15
N HIS A 210 -2.27 -26.42 15.85
CA HIS A 210 -1.46 -27.48 15.25
C HIS A 210 0.02 -27.08 15.27
N GLN A 211 0.92 -28.07 15.29
CA GLN A 211 2.38 -27.85 15.28
C GLN A 211 2.80 -26.98 14.09
N VAL A 212 3.16 -25.74 14.37
CA VAL A 212 3.60 -24.73 13.41
C VAL A 212 5.13 -24.72 13.41
N ARG A 213 5.74 -24.74 12.21
CA ARG A 213 7.20 -24.62 12.10
C ARG A 213 7.69 -23.31 12.74
N PRO A 214 8.88 -23.31 13.38
CA PRO A 214 9.47 -22.07 13.90
C PRO A 214 9.72 -21.08 12.74
N LEU A 215 9.40 -19.81 12.95
CA LEU A 215 9.52 -18.77 11.93
C LEU A 215 10.92 -18.75 11.26
N PRO A 216 12.05 -18.87 11.99
CA PRO A 216 13.37 -18.88 11.36
C PRO A 216 13.58 -20.00 10.33
N ALA A 217 12.95 -21.17 10.51
CA ALA A 217 13.04 -22.25 9.54
C ALA A 217 12.36 -21.92 8.20
N ILE A 218 11.31 -21.09 8.24
CA ILE A 218 10.61 -20.63 7.04
C ILE A 218 11.39 -19.49 6.38
N LEU A 219 11.90 -18.56 7.17
CA LEU A 219 12.64 -17.39 6.70
C LEU A 219 13.98 -17.74 6.02
N ARG A 220 14.62 -18.84 6.44
CA ARG A 220 15.88 -19.33 5.83
C ARG A 220 15.68 -19.99 4.47
N GLN A 221 14.45 -20.20 4.01
CA GLN A 221 14.21 -20.75 2.68
C GLN A 221 14.69 -19.78 1.59
N PRO A 222 15.53 -20.20 0.64
CA PRO A 222 16.02 -19.32 -0.44
C PRO A 222 14.89 -18.64 -1.20
N ARG A 223 13.77 -19.36 -1.42
CA ARG A 223 12.59 -18.79 -2.07
C ARG A 223 11.98 -17.65 -1.27
N PHE A 224 11.93 -17.77 0.08
CA PHE A 224 11.42 -16.69 0.92
C PHE A 224 12.32 -15.46 0.85
N ILE A 225 13.65 -15.66 0.98
CA ILE A 225 14.62 -14.56 0.94
C ILE A 225 14.53 -13.78 -0.38
N VAL A 226 14.52 -14.49 -1.52
CA VAL A 226 14.41 -13.86 -2.84
C VAL A 226 13.06 -13.15 -3.02
N ALA A 227 11.98 -13.79 -2.60
CA ALA A 227 10.63 -13.20 -2.71
C ALA A 227 10.51 -11.93 -1.85
N ALA A 228 10.99 -11.97 -0.61
CA ALA A 228 10.99 -10.82 0.28
C ALA A 228 11.88 -9.68 -0.26
N ALA A 229 13.09 -10.00 -0.76
CA ALA A 229 13.98 -9.02 -1.37
C ALA A 229 13.34 -8.33 -2.59
N CYS A 230 12.67 -9.09 -3.48
CA CYS A 230 11.94 -8.51 -4.61
C CYS A 230 10.76 -7.64 -4.16
N GLY A 231 10.02 -8.05 -3.13
CA GLY A 231 8.94 -7.27 -2.55
C GLY A 231 9.42 -5.97 -1.92
N MET A 232 10.52 -6.02 -1.16
CA MET A 232 11.17 -4.83 -0.58
C MET A 232 11.69 -3.89 -1.67
N ALA A 233 12.41 -4.40 -2.68
CA ALA A 233 12.93 -3.61 -3.78
C ALA A 233 11.81 -2.90 -4.54
N ALA A 234 10.76 -3.65 -4.92
CA ALA A 234 9.63 -3.08 -5.65
C ALA A 234 8.91 -1.99 -4.85
N TYR A 235 8.65 -2.24 -3.56
CA TYR A 235 7.89 -1.32 -2.73
C TYR A 235 8.71 -0.10 -2.29
N ALA A 236 9.97 -0.31 -1.90
CA ALA A 236 10.85 0.77 -1.48
C ALA A 236 11.16 1.74 -2.64
N MET A 237 11.49 1.22 -3.82
CA MET A 237 11.78 2.06 -4.98
C MET A 237 10.53 2.79 -5.48
N MET A 238 9.39 2.11 -5.52
CA MET A 238 8.11 2.75 -5.82
C MET A 238 7.81 3.89 -4.86
N ASN A 239 7.93 3.65 -3.54
CA ASN A 239 7.64 4.67 -2.54
C ASN A 239 8.63 5.84 -2.61
N MET A 240 9.92 5.59 -2.87
CA MET A 240 10.94 6.63 -2.99
C MET A 240 10.59 7.63 -4.12
N VAL A 241 10.25 7.12 -5.30
CA VAL A 241 9.88 7.96 -6.44
C VAL A 241 8.54 8.65 -6.22
N MET A 242 7.51 7.91 -5.79
CA MET A 242 6.16 8.46 -5.55
C MET A 242 6.17 9.58 -4.50
N THR A 243 6.98 9.44 -3.44
CA THR A 243 7.09 10.43 -2.37
C THR A 243 7.73 11.74 -2.86
N SER A 244 8.75 11.64 -3.71
CA SER A 244 9.52 12.78 -4.21
C SER A 244 8.90 13.44 -5.44
N ALA A 245 8.15 12.69 -6.26
CA ALA A 245 7.68 13.16 -7.56
C ALA A 245 6.83 14.45 -7.49
N PRO A 246 5.85 14.60 -6.57
CA PRO A 246 5.07 15.84 -6.51
C PRO A 246 5.93 17.06 -6.21
N LEU A 247 6.87 16.92 -5.28
CA LEU A 247 7.78 17.99 -4.91
C LEU A 247 8.77 18.32 -6.03
N ALA A 248 9.31 17.29 -6.70
CA ALA A 248 10.20 17.45 -7.86
C ALA A 248 9.48 18.15 -9.02
N MET A 249 8.24 17.78 -9.33
CA MET A 249 7.43 18.41 -10.38
C MET A 249 7.21 19.89 -10.09
N VAL A 250 6.79 20.23 -8.86
CA VAL A 250 6.58 21.62 -8.46
C VAL A 250 7.90 22.40 -8.48
N GLY A 251 8.99 21.78 -8.03
CA GLY A 251 10.34 22.34 -8.08
C GLY A 251 10.85 22.60 -9.51
N CYS A 252 10.40 21.83 -10.50
CA CYS A 252 10.64 22.05 -11.93
C CYS A 252 9.69 23.10 -12.56
N GLY A 253 8.79 23.74 -11.79
CA GLY A 253 7.86 24.76 -12.26
C GLY A 253 6.55 24.23 -12.82
N HIS A 254 6.25 22.94 -12.66
CA HIS A 254 4.93 22.37 -13.04
C HIS A 254 3.87 22.70 -12.01
N SER A 255 2.60 22.69 -12.44
CA SER A 255 1.48 22.97 -11.56
C SER A 255 1.27 21.85 -10.51
N VAL A 256 0.68 22.23 -9.37
CA VAL A 256 0.21 21.26 -8.37
C VAL A 256 -0.81 20.28 -8.98
N THR A 257 -1.61 20.75 -9.93
CA THR A 257 -2.58 19.92 -10.65
C THR A 257 -1.86 18.84 -11.48
N ASP A 258 -0.80 19.20 -12.22
CA ASP A 258 -0.01 18.23 -12.99
C ASP A 258 0.66 17.19 -12.08
N ALA A 259 1.19 17.63 -10.94
CA ALA A 259 1.79 16.74 -9.94
C ALA A 259 0.74 15.77 -9.36
N THR A 260 -0.45 16.27 -9.03
CA THR A 260 -1.55 15.47 -8.49
C THR A 260 -2.09 14.47 -9.52
N LEU A 261 -2.21 14.88 -10.80
CA LEU A 261 -2.58 13.98 -11.89
C LEU A 261 -1.52 12.92 -12.14
N GLY A 262 -0.23 13.25 -11.98
CA GLY A 262 0.85 12.26 -12.02
C GLY A 262 0.66 11.15 -10.98
N ILE A 263 0.31 11.50 -9.74
CA ILE A 263 -0.03 10.52 -8.70
C ILE A 263 -1.30 9.74 -9.06
N GLN A 264 -2.31 10.38 -9.64
CA GLN A 264 -3.52 9.68 -10.11
C GLN A 264 -3.17 8.57 -11.13
N TRP A 265 -2.38 8.90 -12.14
CA TRP A 265 -1.93 7.94 -13.16
C TRP A 265 -1.07 6.82 -12.57
N HIS A 266 -0.19 7.16 -11.61
CA HIS A 266 0.59 6.17 -10.88
C HIS A 266 -0.30 5.15 -10.15
N VAL A 267 -1.27 5.64 -9.36
CA VAL A 267 -2.15 4.77 -8.56
C VAL A 267 -3.07 3.95 -9.46
N LEU A 268 -3.54 4.51 -10.59
CA LEU A 268 -4.22 3.72 -11.61
C LEU A 268 -3.33 2.60 -12.16
N GLY A 269 -2.06 2.89 -12.46
CA GLY A 269 -1.05 1.91 -12.85
C GLY A 269 -0.83 0.82 -11.81
N MET A 270 -0.95 1.14 -10.51
CA MET A 270 -0.83 0.16 -9.43
C MET A 270 -2.02 -0.81 -9.36
N TYR A 271 -3.25 -0.33 -9.56
CA TYR A 271 -4.44 -1.15 -9.30
C TYR A 271 -5.08 -1.74 -10.56
N ALA A 272 -5.09 -1.02 -11.69
CA ALA A 272 -5.77 -1.49 -12.91
C ALA A 272 -5.19 -2.81 -13.46
N PRO A 273 -3.85 -3.03 -13.51
CA PRO A 273 -3.31 -4.30 -14.00
C PRO A 273 -3.62 -5.49 -13.09
N SER A 274 -4.02 -5.29 -11.83
CA SER A 274 -4.25 -6.38 -10.85
C SER A 274 -5.24 -7.43 -11.34
N PHE A 275 -6.21 -7.06 -12.20
CA PHE A 275 -7.16 -8.00 -12.80
C PHE A 275 -6.50 -8.97 -13.77
N LEU A 276 -5.41 -8.56 -14.42
CA LEU A 276 -4.68 -9.34 -15.41
C LEU A 276 -3.46 -10.05 -14.81
N THR A 277 -2.84 -9.46 -13.79
CA THR A 277 -1.57 -9.94 -13.21
C THR A 277 -1.66 -11.39 -12.73
N GLY A 278 -2.78 -11.78 -12.11
CA GLY A 278 -3.01 -13.16 -11.71
C GLY A 278 -3.00 -14.14 -12.90
N ALA A 279 -3.70 -13.80 -13.98
CA ALA A 279 -3.72 -14.61 -15.20
C ALA A 279 -2.34 -14.67 -15.89
N LEU A 280 -1.61 -13.54 -15.89
CA LEU A 280 -0.24 -13.48 -16.42
C LEU A 280 0.70 -14.38 -15.63
N ILE A 281 0.59 -14.40 -14.28
CA ILE A 281 1.38 -15.27 -13.41
C ILE A 281 1.08 -16.75 -13.71
N VAL A 282 -0.19 -17.12 -13.90
CA VAL A 282 -0.57 -18.49 -14.26
C VAL A 282 -0.02 -18.89 -15.62
N ARG A 283 -0.11 -18.00 -16.61
CA ARG A 283 0.31 -18.29 -18.00
C ARG A 283 1.82 -18.29 -18.21
N PHE A 284 2.53 -17.32 -17.63
CA PHE A 284 3.96 -17.09 -17.90
C PHE A 284 4.89 -17.46 -16.74
N GLY A 285 4.32 -17.78 -15.59
CA GLY A 285 5.05 -18.10 -14.36
C GLY A 285 5.41 -16.88 -13.52
N VAL A 286 5.41 -17.09 -12.19
CA VAL A 286 5.59 -16.02 -11.22
C VAL A 286 6.94 -15.31 -11.32
N VAL A 287 8.03 -16.05 -11.58
CA VAL A 287 9.40 -15.48 -11.65
C VAL A 287 9.54 -14.53 -12.83
N ARG A 288 9.03 -14.90 -14.00
CA ARG A 288 9.08 -14.04 -15.19
C ARG A 288 8.29 -12.76 -15.00
N ILE A 289 7.09 -12.85 -14.43
CA ILE A 289 6.25 -11.67 -14.19
C ILE A 289 6.89 -10.74 -13.16
N THR A 290 7.47 -11.29 -12.08
CA THR A 290 8.22 -10.49 -11.10
C THR A 290 9.42 -9.77 -11.76
N PHE A 291 10.15 -10.46 -12.61
CA PHE A 291 11.29 -9.89 -13.33
C PHE A 291 10.87 -8.75 -14.28
N ILE A 292 9.78 -8.95 -15.05
CA ILE A 292 9.20 -7.91 -15.93
C ILE A 292 8.80 -6.69 -15.09
N GLY A 293 8.19 -6.89 -13.93
CA GLY A 293 7.83 -5.80 -13.01
C GLY A 293 9.06 -4.99 -12.55
N LEU A 294 10.14 -5.68 -12.12
CA LEU A 294 11.38 -5.01 -11.75
C LEU A 294 12.02 -4.27 -12.94
N ALA A 295 11.99 -4.88 -14.13
CA ALA A 295 12.50 -4.23 -15.36
C ALA A 295 11.72 -2.95 -15.69
N LEU A 296 10.38 -2.95 -15.56
CA LEU A 296 9.56 -1.75 -15.75
C LEU A 296 9.87 -0.64 -14.74
N ILE A 297 10.21 -0.98 -13.48
CA ILE A 297 10.71 0.00 -12.51
C ILE A 297 12.05 0.58 -12.99
N GLY A 298 12.91 -0.23 -13.60
CA GLY A 298 14.14 0.27 -14.23
C GLY A 298 13.88 1.19 -15.43
N VAL A 299 12.90 0.85 -16.28
CA VAL A 299 12.50 1.73 -17.39
C VAL A 299 11.90 3.03 -16.87
N CYS A 300 11.10 3.00 -15.78
CA CYS A 300 10.64 4.20 -15.09
C CYS A 300 11.83 5.11 -14.73
N ALA A 301 12.88 4.56 -14.13
CA ALA A 301 14.09 5.31 -13.75
C ALA A 301 14.78 5.92 -14.98
N ALA A 302 14.92 5.16 -16.05
CA ALA A 302 15.52 5.65 -17.30
C ALA A 302 14.71 6.82 -17.91
N VAL A 303 13.37 6.74 -17.89
CA VAL A 303 12.50 7.84 -18.32
C VAL A 303 12.64 9.04 -17.39
N GLY A 304 12.69 8.82 -16.05
CA GLY A 304 12.86 9.89 -15.06
C GLY A 304 14.19 10.65 -15.20
N ILE A 305 15.25 9.99 -15.70
CA ILE A 305 16.54 10.62 -15.99
C ILE A 305 16.53 11.34 -17.34
N SER A 306 15.76 10.87 -18.31
CA SER A 306 15.77 11.39 -19.69
C SER A 306 15.17 12.78 -19.83
N GLY A 307 14.40 13.28 -18.85
CA GLY A 307 13.82 14.62 -18.93
C GLY A 307 12.94 14.97 -17.73
N ILE A 308 12.56 16.25 -17.68
CA ILE A 308 11.78 16.86 -16.59
C ILE A 308 10.46 17.46 -17.04
N THR A 309 9.96 17.13 -18.24
CA THR A 309 8.63 17.60 -18.66
C THR A 309 7.55 16.80 -17.97
N VAL A 310 6.31 17.33 -17.96
CA VAL A 310 5.12 16.65 -17.42
C VAL A 310 4.98 15.24 -18.01
N ALA A 311 5.22 15.08 -19.32
CA ALA A 311 5.12 13.80 -20.00
C ALA A 311 6.14 12.77 -19.46
N HIS A 312 7.40 13.21 -19.17
CA HIS A 312 8.41 12.33 -18.56
C HIS A 312 7.98 11.87 -17.17
N PHE A 313 7.53 12.79 -16.31
CA PHE A 313 7.03 12.45 -14.97
C PHE A 313 5.84 11.50 -15.02
N TRP A 314 4.82 11.79 -15.85
CA TRP A 314 3.63 10.95 -15.93
C TRP A 314 3.95 9.56 -16.48
N THR A 315 4.76 9.48 -17.54
CA THR A 315 5.19 8.19 -18.10
C THR A 315 5.99 7.38 -17.08
N ALA A 316 6.94 8.00 -16.38
CA ALA A 316 7.71 7.36 -15.33
C ALA A 316 6.78 6.84 -14.22
N LEU A 317 5.83 7.65 -13.75
CA LEU A 317 4.89 7.29 -12.68
C LEU A 317 3.93 6.15 -13.08
N VAL A 318 3.43 6.13 -14.32
CA VAL A 318 2.64 5.01 -14.84
C VAL A 318 3.45 3.72 -14.88
N LEU A 319 4.67 3.76 -15.47
CA LEU A 319 5.58 2.61 -15.53
C LEU A 319 5.94 2.11 -14.14
N LEU A 320 6.14 3.02 -13.19
CA LEU A 320 6.38 2.69 -11.79
C LEU A 320 5.21 1.93 -11.17
N GLY A 321 3.97 2.39 -11.40
CA GLY A 321 2.78 1.76 -10.89
C GLY A 321 2.57 0.35 -11.44
N VAL A 322 2.66 0.19 -12.77
CA VAL A 322 2.55 -1.11 -13.45
C VAL A 322 3.69 -2.05 -13.03
N GLY A 323 4.91 -1.55 -12.99
CA GLY A 323 6.10 -2.30 -12.57
C GLY A 323 5.96 -2.80 -11.14
N TRP A 324 5.54 -1.92 -10.22
CA TRP A 324 5.25 -2.30 -8.84
C TRP A 324 4.17 -3.37 -8.76
N ASN A 325 3.07 -3.24 -9.48
CA ASN A 325 1.98 -4.23 -9.48
C ASN A 325 2.50 -5.63 -9.84
N LEU A 326 3.20 -5.76 -10.96
CA LEU A 326 3.72 -7.04 -11.43
C LEU A 326 4.78 -7.63 -10.47
N ALA A 327 5.73 -6.80 -10.02
CA ALA A 327 6.81 -7.23 -9.15
C ALA A 327 6.29 -7.61 -7.75
N PHE A 328 5.44 -6.76 -7.14
CA PHE A 328 4.96 -6.97 -5.78
C PHE A 328 3.93 -8.11 -5.68
N ILE A 329 2.99 -8.23 -6.62
CA ILE A 329 2.05 -9.35 -6.66
C ILE A 329 2.81 -10.66 -6.92
N GLY A 330 3.80 -10.65 -7.82
CA GLY A 330 4.66 -11.79 -8.07
C GLY A 330 5.45 -12.21 -6.83
N ALA A 331 6.11 -11.26 -6.16
CA ALA A 331 6.85 -11.49 -4.93
C ALA A 331 5.95 -12.07 -3.83
N THR A 332 4.79 -11.45 -3.60
CA THR A 332 3.79 -11.94 -2.63
C THR A 332 3.33 -13.35 -2.97
N THR A 333 3.10 -13.66 -4.25
CA THR A 333 2.74 -15.02 -4.71
C THR A 333 3.87 -16.02 -4.43
N MET A 334 5.14 -15.63 -4.57
CA MET A 334 6.26 -16.51 -4.19
C MET A 334 6.30 -16.77 -2.69
N VAL A 335 6.04 -15.76 -1.85
CA VAL A 335 5.98 -15.90 -0.38
C VAL A 335 4.87 -16.88 0.02
N THR A 336 3.70 -16.85 -0.63
CA THR A 336 2.59 -17.78 -0.29
C THR A 336 2.95 -19.25 -0.49
N ARG A 337 3.97 -19.55 -1.31
CA ARG A 337 4.46 -20.91 -1.53
C ARG A 337 5.52 -21.37 -0.52
N CYS A 338 5.88 -20.54 0.46
CA CYS A 338 6.90 -20.84 1.46
C CYS A 338 6.33 -21.37 2.78
N TYR A 339 5.03 -21.23 3.01
CA TYR A 339 4.37 -21.54 4.27
C TYR A 339 3.13 -22.42 4.09
N ARG A 340 2.75 -23.12 5.16
CA ARG A 340 1.51 -23.90 5.26
C ARG A 340 0.34 -22.99 5.69
N PRO A 341 -0.94 -23.38 5.48
CA PRO A 341 -2.10 -22.55 5.86
C PRO A 341 -2.07 -22.05 7.32
N GLN A 342 -1.62 -22.90 8.25
CA GLN A 342 -1.53 -22.60 9.70
C GLN A 342 -0.43 -21.55 10.02
N GLU A 343 0.60 -21.44 9.17
CA GLU A 343 1.74 -20.53 9.34
C GLU A 343 1.49 -19.16 8.68
N ARG A 344 0.41 -19.04 7.89
CA ARG A 344 0.10 -17.93 7.00
C ARG A 344 0.21 -16.58 7.70
N THR A 345 -0.52 -16.38 8.79
CA THR A 345 -0.59 -15.07 9.47
C THR A 345 0.78 -14.63 9.96
N LYS A 346 1.55 -15.55 10.56
CA LYS A 346 2.88 -15.25 11.13
C LYS A 346 3.88 -14.86 10.04
N VAL A 347 3.89 -15.59 8.92
CA VAL A 347 4.83 -15.35 7.82
C VAL A 347 4.46 -14.08 7.06
N GLN A 348 3.17 -13.88 6.77
CA GLN A 348 2.70 -12.67 6.09
C GLN A 348 2.95 -11.42 6.92
N SER A 349 2.62 -11.43 8.23
CA SER A 349 2.89 -10.27 9.10
C SER A 349 4.37 -9.92 9.17
N PHE A 350 5.25 -10.93 9.21
CA PHE A 350 6.69 -10.68 9.18
C PHE A 350 7.14 -10.11 7.83
N ASN A 351 6.65 -10.68 6.71
CA ASN A 351 6.94 -10.16 5.37
C ASN A 351 6.50 -8.70 5.22
N ASP A 352 5.28 -8.38 5.66
CA ASP A 352 4.76 -7.01 5.59
C ASP A 352 5.56 -6.06 6.49
N PHE A 353 5.99 -6.54 7.66
CA PHE A 353 6.85 -5.78 8.58
C PHE A 353 8.17 -5.35 7.92
N ILE A 354 8.88 -6.25 7.26
CA ILE A 354 10.14 -5.89 6.59
C ILE A 354 9.92 -5.03 5.36
N ILE A 355 8.84 -5.24 4.60
CA ILE A 355 8.50 -4.42 3.44
C ILE A 355 8.15 -3.00 3.87
N PHE A 356 7.26 -2.82 4.84
CA PHE A 356 6.88 -1.48 5.30
C PHE A 356 8.01 -0.77 6.05
N GLY A 357 8.88 -1.51 6.74
CA GLY A 357 10.11 -0.97 7.30
C GLY A 357 11.05 -0.42 6.23
N SER A 358 11.28 -1.17 5.13
CA SER A 358 12.07 -0.69 4.00
C SER A 358 11.44 0.53 3.31
N MET A 359 10.12 0.56 3.24
CA MET A 359 9.35 1.66 2.68
C MET A 359 9.49 2.95 3.52
N ALA A 360 9.48 2.84 4.87
CA ALA A 360 9.71 3.98 5.74
C ALA A 360 11.12 4.57 5.57
N ILE A 361 12.13 3.71 5.48
CA ILE A 361 13.53 4.13 5.22
C ILE A 361 13.61 4.83 3.86
N SER A 362 13.03 4.26 2.81
CA SER A 362 13.08 4.85 1.46
C SER A 362 12.34 6.17 1.38
N SER A 363 11.20 6.32 2.09
CA SER A 363 10.45 7.56 2.17
C SER A 363 11.27 8.69 2.82
N PHE A 364 11.93 8.40 3.94
CA PHE A 364 12.81 9.36 4.61
C PHE A 364 14.00 9.74 3.71
N SER A 365 14.67 8.74 3.15
CA SER A 365 15.82 8.96 2.28
C SER A 365 15.47 9.76 1.03
N SER A 366 14.24 9.63 0.51
CA SER A 366 13.81 10.31 -0.71
C SER A 366 13.86 11.84 -0.60
N GLY A 367 13.48 12.38 0.56
CA GLY A 367 13.53 13.83 0.82
C GLY A 367 14.94 14.36 0.87
N GLN A 368 15.81 13.67 1.62
CA GLN A 368 17.24 14.02 1.71
C GLN A 368 17.93 13.94 0.36
N MET A 369 17.66 12.87 -0.40
CA MET A 369 18.22 12.72 -1.73
C MET A 369 17.72 13.80 -2.71
N LEU A 370 16.42 14.13 -2.66
CA LEU A 370 15.87 15.16 -3.52
C LEU A 370 16.49 16.53 -3.24
N ASP A 371 16.66 16.88 -1.97
CA ASP A 371 17.21 18.18 -1.55
C ASP A 371 18.70 18.32 -1.90
N HIS A 372 19.52 17.31 -1.60
CA HIS A 372 20.96 17.39 -1.76
C HIS A 372 21.48 16.96 -3.12
N LEU A 373 20.83 15.99 -3.78
CA LEU A 373 21.32 15.34 -4.99
C LEU A 373 20.36 15.51 -6.20
N GLY A 374 19.14 15.98 -5.95
CA GLY A 374 18.13 16.24 -6.98
C GLY A 374 17.39 14.99 -7.48
N TRP A 375 16.49 15.24 -8.43
CA TRP A 375 15.60 14.22 -9.01
C TRP A 375 16.33 13.10 -9.74
N GLN A 376 17.44 13.43 -10.42
CA GLN A 376 18.22 12.45 -11.18
C GLN A 376 18.78 11.36 -10.27
N ALA A 377 19.37 11.72 -9.13
CA ALA A 377 19.97 10.78 -8.18
C ALA A 377 18.94 9.79 -7.60
N ILE A 378 17.68 10.24 -7.38
CA ILE A 378 16.59 9.35 -6.95
C ILE A 378 16.36 8.23 -7.97
N ASN A 379 16.35 8.58 -9.25
CA ASN A 379 16.15 7.60 -10.32
C ASN A 379 17.38 6.70 -10.51
N GLU A 380 18.59 7.24 -10.40
CA GLU A 380 19.84 6.46 -10.47
C GLU A 380 19.95 5.42 -9.36
N ALA A 381 19.48 5.73 -8.14
CA ALA A 381 19.50 4.82 -7.00
C ALA A 381 18.60 3.57 -7.20
N ILE A 382 17.66 3.61 -8.14
CA ILE A 382 16.81 2.46 -8.47
C ILE A 382 17.62 1.32 -9.08
N PHE A 383 18.56 1.62 -9.98
CA PHE A 383 19.25 0.59 -10.78
C PHE A 383 20.01 -0.44 -9.94
N PRO A 384 20.85 -0.09 -8.96
CA PRO A 384 21.54 -1.09 -8.16
C PRO A 384 20.58 -1.97 -7.37
N VAL A 385 19.48 -1.41 -6.85
CA VAL A 385 18.49 -2.17 -6.04
C VAL A 385 17.76 -3.20 -6.90
N ILE A 386 17.24 -2.80 -8.08
CA ILE A 386 16.54 -3.72 -8.97
C ILE A 386 17.49 -4.73 -9.63
N PHE A 387 18.74 -4.35 -9.88
CA PHE A 387 19.75 -5.27 -10.38
C PHE A 387 20.02 -6.40 -9.38
N ILE A 388 20.23 -6.07 -8.09
CA ILE A 388 20.43 -7.04 -7.04
C ILE A 388 19.20 -7.96 -6.92
N ALA A 389 17.98 -7.41 -6.88
CA ALA A 389 16.75 -8.20 -6.82
C ALA A 389 16.57 -9.11 -8.04
N GLY A 390 16.86 -8.60 -9.24
CA GLY A 390 16.85 -9.37 -10.49
C GLY A 390 17.89 -10.49 -10.50
N ALA A 391 19.11 -10.23 -10.06
CA ALA A 391 20.18 -11.23 -9.95
C ALA A 391 19.81 -12.35 -8.96
N MET A 392 19.17 -12.01 -7.82
CA MET A 392 18.66 -13.00 -6.87
C MET A 392 17.55 -13.87 -7.49
N LEU A 393 16.68 -13.31 -8.34
CA LEU A 393 15.68 -14.11 -9.07
C LEU A 393 16.33 -15.08 -10.05
N VAL A 394 17.32 -14.63 -10.84
CA VAL A 394 18.07 -15.46 -11.78
C VAL A 394 18.79 -16.59 -11.02
N TRP A 395 19.45 -16.26 -9.91
CA TRP A 395 20.10 -17.24 -9.05
C TRP A 395 19.13 -18.30 -8.54
N LEU A 396 17.92 -17.92 -8.13
CA LEU A 396 16.90 -18.87 -7.66
C LEU A 396 16.47 -19.86 -8.76
N VAL A 397 16.38 -19.40 -10.02
CA VAL A 397 16.05 -20.25 -11.17
C VAL A 397 17.17 -21.22 -11.47
N MET A 398 18.42 -20.75 -11.51
CA MET A 398 19.59 -21.59 -11.76
C MET A 398 19.76 -22.67 -10.70
N ARG A 399 19.60 -22.32 -9.42
CA ARG A 399 19.67 -23.27 -8.31
C ARG A 399 18.62 -24.38 -8.43
N ARG A 400 17.42 -24.10 -8.91
CA ARG A 400 16.39 -25.13 -9.10
C ARG A 400 16.75 -26.11 -10.19
N ARG A 401 17.23 -25.62 -11.33
CA ARG A 401 17.69 -26.47 -12.43
C ARG A 401 18.82 -27.39 -12.01
N ALA A 402 19.73 -26.92 -11.13
CA ALA A 402 20.84 -27.72 -10.62
C ALA A 402 20.43 -28.82 -9.60
N VAL A 403 19.23 -28.76 -9.04
CA VAL A 403 18.69 -29.78 -8.09
C VAL A 403 17.80 -30.80 -8.83
N GLU A 404 17.34 -30.47 -10.02
CA GLU A 404 16.51 -31.34 -10.88
C GLU A 404 17.35 -32.17 -11.88
N VAL A 405 18.68 -31.96 -11.95
CA VAL A 405 19.71 -32.76 -12.65
C VAL A 405 20.45 -33.62 -11.63
#